data_62a9330c20a908d5bf17c7680e3d9513
#
_entry.id   62a9330c20a908d5bf17c7680e3d9513
#
_cell.length_a   1.000
_cell.length_b   1.000
_cell.length_c   1.000
_cell.angle_alpha   90.00
_cell.angle_beta   90.00
_cell.angle_gamma   90.00
#
_symmetry.space_group_name_H-M   'P 1'
#
loop_
_entity.id
_entity.type
_entity.pdbx_description
1 polymer ?
#
loop_
_entity_poly.entity_id
_entity_poly.type
_entity_poly.pdbx_seq_one_letter_code
_entity_poly.pdbx_strand_id
1 'polypeptide(L)'
;MEITANAIQTVNENANILFTDTVVCGNCSIMHRDGSGLVTLRGLTNQCRARFRVSFGGNIAIPTGGTVGPISLAIAVNGEPVATTTMISTPAAVEEYQNVSSAIFLDIPKGCCSQISVRNISD
;
A
#
# COMPACT_ATOMS: atom_id res chain seq x y z
N MET A 1 6.46 -11.02 5.54
CA MET A 1 4.97 -11.03 5.55
C MET A 1 4.46 -10.74 4.16
N GLU A 2 3.43 -11.41 3.78
CA GLU A 2 2.72 -11.18 2.52
C GLU A 2 1.23 -11.05 2.80
N ILE A 3 0.61 -9.98 2.31
CA ILE A 3 -0.81 -9.70 2.50
C ILE A 3 -1.46 -9.46 1.15
N THR A 4 -2.71 -9.85 1.02
CA THR A 4 -3.44 -9.77 -0.25
C THR A 4 -4.86 -9.23 -0.07
N ALA A 5 -5.40 -8.69 -1.16
CA ALA A 5 -6.80 -8.33 -1.28
C ALA A 5 -7.37 -9.09 -2.48
N ASN A 6 -8.13 -10.15 -2.21
CA ASN A 6 -8.58 -11.09 -3.25
C ASN A 6 -9.93 -10.70 -3.88
N ALA A 7 -10.65 -9.77 -3.29
CA ALA A 7 -11.93 -9.30 -3.79
C ALA A 7 -11.78 -7.92 -4.44
N ILE A 8 -12.64 -7.64 -5.41
CA ILE A 8 -12.72 -6.31 -6.00
C ILE A 8 -13.20 -5.34 -4.93
N GLN A 9 -12.51 -4.21 -4.77
CA GLN A 9 -12.90 -3.17 -3.85
C GLN A 9 -12.84 -1.80 -4.52
N THR A 10 -13.70 -0.90 -4.08
CA THR A 10 -13.69 0.49 -4.51
C THR A 10 -12.92 1.31 -3.48
N VAL A 11 -11.86 1.99 -3.92
CA VAL A 11 -11.02 2.83 -3.06
C VAL A 11 -11.22 4.28 -3.46
N ASN A 12 -11.84 5.05 -2.57
CA ASN A 12 -12.10 6.46 -2.81
C ASN A 12 -10.81 7.29 -2.71
N GLU A 13 -10.86 8.53 -3.19
CA GLU A 13 -9.74 9.46 -3.05
C GLU A 13 -9.33 9.61 -1.58
N ASN A 14 -8.03 9.61 -1.34
CA ASN A 14 -7.44 9.71 0.00
C ASN A 14 -7.78 8.54 0.94
N ALA A 15 -8.34 7.45 0.41
CA ALA A 15 -8.57 6.23 1.17
C ALA A 15 -7.44 5.22 0.94
N ASN A 16 -7.31 4.29 1.87
CA ASN A 16 -6.32 3.21 1.79
C ASN A 16 -6.93 1.96 1.15
N ILE A 17 -6.10 1.21 0.43
CA ILE A 17 -6.45 -0.14 -0.02
C ILE A 17 -6.49 -1.04 1.22
N LEU A 18 -7.56 -1.83 1.34
CA LEU A 18 -7.72 -2.78 2.45
C LEU A 18 -7.19 -4.15 2.02
N PHE A 19 -6.44 -4.79 2.91
CA PHE A 19 -5.89 -6.12 2.68
C PHE A 19 -6.62 -7.11 3.56
N THR A 20 -7.31 -8.06 2.95
CA THR A 20 -8.23 -8.96 3.67
C THR A 20 -7.55 -10.22 4.19
N ASP A 21 -6.45 -10.62 3.59
CA ASP A 21 -5.80 -11.90 3.91
C ASP A 21 -4.31 -11.70 4.19
N THR A 22 -3.81 -12.44 5.18
CA THR A 22 -2.38 -12.54 5.46
C THR A 22 -1.91 -13.91 4.99
N VAL A 23 -1.34 -13.96 3.78
CA VAL A 23 -0.91 -15.21 3.15
C VAL A 23 0.34 -15.77 3.80
N VAL A 24 1.30 -14.90 4.10
CA VAL A 24 2.53 -15.25 4.81
C VAL A 24 2.66 -14.37 6.04
N CYS A 25 2.56 -14.98 7.22
CA CYS A 25 2.70 -14.24 8.48
C CYS A 25 4.12 -13.71 8.66
N GLY A 26 4.22 -12.50 9.18
CA GLY A 26 5.49 -11.92 9.59
C GLY A 26 5.86 -12.31 11.02
N ASN A 27 6.95 -11.76 11.49
CA ASN A 27 7.37 -11.86 12.88
C ASN A 27 6.81 -10.70 13.70
N CYS A 28 7.26 -10.54 14.94
CA CYS A 28 6.81 -9.46 15.82
C CYS A 28 7.17 -8.06 15.32
N SER A 29 8.08 -7.93 14.35
CA SER A 29 8.46 -6.63 13.77
C SER A 29 7.46 -6.10 12.76
N ILE A 30 6.61 -6.96 12.21
CA ILE A 30 5.61 -6.60 11.20
C ILE A 30 4.25 -7.11 11.65
N MET A 31 3.29 -6.20 11.77
CA MET A 31 1.95 -6.53 12.23
C MET A 31 0.91 -6.06 11.24
N HIS A 32 -0.02 -6.94 10.89
CA HIS A 32 -1.15 -6.64 10.04
C HIS A 32 -2.40 -7.34 10.59
N ARG A 33 -3.49 -6.61 10.63
CA ARG A 33 -4.80 -7.14 10.98
C ARG A 33 -5.60 -7.34 9.70
N ASP A 34 -6.16 -8.53 9.51
CA ASP A 34 -6.97 -8.83 8.33
C ASP A 34 -8.12 -7.84 8.20
N GLY A 35 -8.29 -7.31 6.99
CA GLY A 35 -9.27 -6.27 6.70
C GLY A 35 -8.78 -4.85 6.90
N SER A 36 -7.56 -4.66 7.42
CA SER A 36 -6.97 -3.34 7.62
C SER A 36 -6.12 -2.92 6.42
N GLY A 37 -6.14 -1.62 6.11
CA GLY A 37 -5.21 -1.03 5.15
C GLY A 37 -3.88 -0.62 5.76
N LEU A 38 -3.68 -0.84 7.06
CA LEU A 38 -2.47 -0.42 7.77
C LEU A 38 -1.61 -1.62 8.16
N VAL A 39 -0.31 -1.51 7.91
CA VAL A 39 0.69 -2.46 8.35
C VAL A 39 1.65 -1.72 9.28
N THR A 40 1.85 -2.23 10.48
CA THR A 40 2.75 -1.63 11.46
C THR A 40 4.13 -2.28 11.38
N LEU A 41 5.16 -1.46 11.15
CA LEU A 41 6.57 -1.87 11.19
C LEU A 41 7.18 -1.40 12.49
N ARG A 42 7.87 -2.29 13.19
CA ARG A 42 8.44 -2.03 14.52
C ARG A 42 9.95 -2.23 14.50
N GLY A 43 10.67 -1.31 15.10
CA GLY A 43 12.12 -1.37 15.24
C GLY A 43 12.57 -2.29 16.36
N LEU A 44 12.26 -3.58 16.29
CA LEU A 44 12.63 -4.60 17.29
C LEU A 44 13.99 -5.21 16.97
N THR A 45 15.02 -4.40 17.06
CA THR A 45 16.39 -4.84 16.77
C THR A 45 17.35 -4.29 17.81
N ASN A 46 18.50 -4.95 17.97
CA ASN A 46 19.59 -4.45 18.81
C ASN A 46 20.47 -3.41 18.10
N GLN A 47 20.23 -3.18 16.82
CA GLN A 47 20.89 -2.15 16.05
C GLN A 47 20.15 -0.83 16.16
N CYS A 48 20.75 0.27 15.69
CA CYS A 48 20.12 1.59 15.76
C CYS A 48 18.84 1.68 14.95
N ARG A 49 18.70 0.86 13.92
CA ARG A 49 17.53 0.87 13.04
C ARG A 49 17.30 -0.51 12.43
N ALA A 50 16.05 -0.77 12.05
CA ALA A 50 15.67 -1.95 11.28
C ALA A 50 15.29 -1.50 9.87
N ARG A 51 15.79 -2.18 8.85
CA ARG A 51 15.46 -1.89 7.45
C ARG A 51 14.41 -2.86 6.95
N PHE A 52 13.38 -2.32 6.32
CA PHE A 52 12.31 -3.08 5.71
C PHE A 52 12.22 -2.75 4.23
N ARG A 53 11.97 -3.76 3.42
CA ARG A 53 11.58 -3.56 2.03
C ARG A 53 10.06 -3.70 1.94
N VAL A 54 9.41 -2.64 1.47
CA VAL A 54 7.96 -2.63 1.25
C VAL A 54 7.72 -2.62 -0.25
N SER A 55 6.97 -3.58 -0.75
CA SER A 55 6.59 -3.63 -2.15
C SER A 55 5.09 -3.87 -2.30
N PHE A 56 4.53 -3.23 -3.31
CA PHE A 56 3.12 -3.35 -3.67
C PHE A 56 2.99 -3.68 -5.15
N GLY A 57 2.04 -4.53 -5.48
CA GLY A 57 1.65 -4.78 -6.85
C GLY A 57 0.15 -5.06 -6.91
N GLY A 58 -0.51 -4.59 -7.95
CA GLY A 58 -1.93 -4.79 -8.08
C GLY A 58 -2.47 -4.35 -9.43
N ASN A 59 -3.72 -4.71 -9.68
CA ASN A 59 -4.47 -4.32 -10.87
C ASN A 59 -5.49 -3.27 -10.48
N ILE A 60 -5.52 -2.17 -11.22
CA ILE A 60 -6.42 -1.04 -10.98
C ILE A 60 -7.20 -0.70 -12.23
N ALA A 61 -8.43 -0.20 -12.03
CA ALA A 61 -9.30 0.24 -13.11
C ALA A 61 -10.25 1.34 -12.62
N ILE A 62 -10.81 2.08 -13.57
CA ILE A 62 -11.88 3.04 -13.29
C ILE A 62 -13.20 2.26 -13.26
N PRO A 63 -14.03 2.42 -12.22
CA PRO A 63 -15.32 1.70 -12.15
C PRO A 63 -16.30 2.20 -13.22
N THR A 64 -17.27 1.36 -13.56
CA THR A 64 -18.36 1.74 -14.46
C THR A 64 -19.09 2.96 -13.89
N GLY A 65 -19.27 3.96 -14.72
CA GLY A 65 -19.86 5.24 -14.30
C GLY A 65 -18.85 6.27 -13.82
N GLY A 66 -17.58 5.89 -13.70
CA GLY A 66 -16.50 6.84 -13.38
C GLY A 66 -16.05 7.63 -14.59
N THR A 67 -15.31 8.70 -14.33
CA THR A 67 -14.72 9.55 -15.38
C THR A 67 -13.32 9.02 -15.70
N VAL A 68 -13.04 8.78 -16.98
CA VAL A 68 -11.73 8.34 -17.44
C VAL A 68 -10.68 9.43 -17.17
N GLY A 69 -9.59 9.06 -16.54
CA GLY A 69 -8.50 9.97 -16.22
C GLY A 69 -7.37 9.23 -15.49
N PRO A 70 -6.30 9.95 -15.11
CA PRO A 70 -5.18 9.33 -14.40
C PRO A 70 -5.59 8.80 -13.05
N ILE A 71 -5.11 7.60 -12.72
CA ILE A 71 -5.23 7.01 -11.39
C ILE A 71 -3.84 7.04 -10.75
N SER A 72 -3.75 7.55 -9.53
CA SER A 72 -2.48 7.65 -8.82
C SER A 72 -2.58 6.95 -7.46
N LEU A 73 -1.64 6.06 -7.20
CA LEU A 73 -1.47 5.39 -5.92
C LEU A 73 -0.08 5.66 -5.38
N ALA A 74 0.08 5.64 -4.08
CA ALA A 74 1.39 5.74 -3.45
C ALA A 74 1.44 4.94 -2.15
N ILE A 75 2.65 4.49 -1.80
CA ILE A 75 2.90 3.94 -0.48
C ILE A 75 2.98 5.10 0.49
N ALA A 76 2.16 5.08 1.54
CA ALA A 76 2.13 6.11 2.56
C ALA A 76 2.80 5.61 3.84
N VAL A 77 3.57 6.47 4.48
CA VAL A 77 4.21 6.22 5.77
C VAL A 77 3.59 7.17 6.79
N ASN A 78 2.96 6.61 7.81
CA ASN A 78 2.23 7.37 8.84
C ASN A 78 1.17 8.31 8.25
N GLY A 79 0.52 7.87 7.17
CA GLY A 79 -0.53 8.61 6.49
C GLY A 79 -0.05 9.60 5.43
N GLU A 80 1.27 9.78 5.26
CA GLU A 80 1.83 10.71 4.28
C GLU A 80 2.38 9.94 3.08
N PRO A 81 1.86 10.20 1.86
CA PRO A 81 2.36 9.53 0.66
C PRO A 81 3.82 9.86 0.38
N VAL A 82 4.59 8.82 0.05
CA VAL A 82 5.99 8.98 -0.37
C VAL A 82 6.02 9.21 -1.89
N ALA A 83 6.43 10.39 -2.32
CA ALA A 83 6.35 10.81 -3.73
C ALA A 83 7.08 9.85 -4.69
N THR A 84 8.22 9.30 -4.27
CA THR A 84 8.99 8.38 -5.12
C THR A 84 8.31 7.03 -5.35
N THR A 85 7.26 6.70 -4.59
CA THR A 85 6.50 5.46 -4.76
C THR A 85 5.23 5.65 -5.57
N THR A 86 5.02 6.83 -6.13
CA THR A 86 3.81 7.13 -6.91
C THR A 86 3.70 6.23 -8.12
N MET A 87 2.55 5.57 -8.24
CA MET A 87 2.21 4.70 -9.36
C MET A 87 1.07 5.37 -10.12
N ILE A 88 1.29 5.69 -11.38
CA ILE A 88 0.30 6.39 -12.21
C ILE A 88 -0.11 5.49 -13.36
N SER A 89 -1.41 5.37 -13.58
CA SER A 89 -1.98 4.68 -14.72
C SER A 89 -3.12 5.51 -15.29
N THR A 90 -3.17 5.63 -16.61
CA THR A 90 -4.23 6.35 -17.31
C THR A 90 -4.97 5.39 -18.22
N PRO A 91 -6.01 4.68 -17.74
CA PRO A 91 -6.80 3.79 -18.59
C PRO A 91 -7.54 4.56 -19.68
N ALA A 92 -7.67 3.96 -20.87
CA ALA A 92 -8.38 4.57 -21.98
C ALA A 92 -9.91 4.48 -21.81
N ALA A 93 -10.40 3.54 -21.00
CA ALA A 93 -11.83 3.30 -20.78
C ALA A 93 -12.08 2.81 -19.36
N VAL A 94 -13.35 2.85 -18.92
CA VAL A 94 -13.74 2.25 -17.66
C VAL A 94 -13.59 0.72 -17.71
N GLU A 95 -13.43 0.07 -16.57
CA GLU A 95 -13.23 -1.39 -16.43
C GLU A 95 -11.99 -1.93 -17.17
N GLU A 96 -11.09 -1.07 -17.61
CA GLU A 96 -9.82 -1.47 -18.20
C GLU A 96 -8.76 -1.59 -17.11
N TYR A 97 -8.39 -2.83 -16.78
CA TYR A 97 -7.45 -3.10 -15.69
C TYR A 97 -6.01 -2.97 -16.17
N GLN A 98 -5.20 -2.28 -15.37
CA GLN A 98 -3.77 -2.13 -15.59
C GLN A 98 -3.01 -2.48 -14.31
N ASN A 99 -1.87 -3.15 -14.46
CA ASN A 99 -1.02 -3.50 -13.33
C ASN A 99 -0.10 -2.34 -12.96
N VAL A 100 -0.03 -2.07 -11.67
CA VAL A 100 0.91 -1.09 -11.11
C VAL A 100 1.71 -1.72 -9.99
N SER A 101 2.96 -1.28 -9.83
CA SER A 101 3.81 -1.78 -8.77
C SER A 101 4.80 -0.72 -8.33
N SER A 102 5.21 -0.80 -7.06
CA SER A 102 6.23 0.07 -6.50
C SER A 102 6.87 -0.61 -5.30
N ALA A 103 8.09 -0.21 -4.97
CA ALA A 103 8.80 -0.72 -3.81
C ALA A 103 9.66 0.38 -3.20
N ILE A 104 9.87 0.31 -1.90
CA ILE A 104 10.70 1.25 -1.15
C ILE A 104 11.37 0.53 0.02
N PHE A 105 12.56 1.00 0.39
CA PHE A 105 13.20 0.61 1.64
C PHE A 105 12.91 1.65 2.72
N LEU A 106 12.55 1.18 3.90
CA LEU A 106 12.27 2.03 5.05
C LEU A 106 13.14 1.60 6.23
N ASP A 107 13.72 2.59 6.91
CA ASP A 107 14.47 2.38 8.13
C ASP A 107 13.63 2.85 9.32
N ILE A 108 13.38 1.94 10.25
CA ILE A 108 12.62 2.24 11.47
C ILE A 108 13.61 2.31 12.63
N PRO A 109 13.70 3.43 13.33
CA PRO A 109 14.60 3.56 14.48
C PRO A 109 14.25 2.56 15.57
N LYS A 110 15.26 2.15 16.33
CA LYS A 110 15.09 1.24 17.46
C LYS A 110 14.08 1.79 18.46
N GLY A 111 13.12 0.95 18.83
CA GLY A 111 12.06 1.32 19.78
C GLY A 111 10.92 2.12 19.18
N CYS A 112 11.00 2.48 17.89
CA CYS A 112 9.93 3.19 17.19
C CYS A 112 9.08 2.25 16.35
N CYS A 113 7.94 2.73 15.90
CA CYS A 113 7.10 2.02 14.93
C CYS A 113 6.51 3.02 13.93
N SER A 114 6.21 2.53 12.73
CA SER A 114 5.56 3.31 11.66
C SER A 114 4.47 2.48 11.01
N GLN A 115 3.42 3.14 10.57
CA GLN A 115 2.31 2.50 9.87
C GLN A 115 2.44 2.75 8.38
N ILE A 116 2.29 1.69 7.60
CA ILE A 116 2.42 1.70 6.15
C ILE A 116 1.06 1.39 5.53
N SER A 117 0.73 2.09 4.47
CA SER A 117 -0.48 1.85 3.70
C SER A 117 -0.24 2.12 2.22
N VAL A 118 -1.16 1.67 1.37
CA VAL A 118 -1.20 2.06 -0.04
C VAL A 118 -2.43 2.94 -0.21
N ARG A 119 -2.21 4.19 -0.59
CA ARG A 119 -3.24 5.21 -0.60
C ARG A 119 -3.57 5.65 -2.01
N ASN A 120 -4.86 5.86 -2.28
CA ASN A 120 -5.32 6.46 -3.52
C ASN A 120 -5.14 7.98 -3.42
N ILE A 121 -4.17 8.50 -4.17
CA ILE A 121 -3.86 9.94 -4.22
C ILE A 121 -4.34 10.61 -5.50
N SER A 122 -5.25 9.98 -6.23
CA SER A 122 -5.86 10.56 -7.43
C SER A 122 -6.64 11.82 -7.11
N ASP A 123 -6.67 12.71 -8.07
CA ASP A 123 -7.51 13.92 -7.99
C ASP A 123 -8.98 13.62 -8.31
#